data_7bae6dcc906c640fef6616767046fd13
#
_entry.id   7bae6dcc906c640fef6616767046fd13
#
_cell.length_a   1.000
_cell.length_b   1.000
_cell.length_c   1.000
_cell.angle_alpha   90.00
_cell.angle_beta   90.00
_cell.angle_gamma   90.00
#
_symmetry.space_group_name_H-M   'P 1'
#
loop_
_entity.id
_entity.type
_entity.pdbx_description
1 polymer ?
#
loop_
_entity_poly.entity_id
_entity_poly.type
_entity_poly.pdbx_seq_one_letter_code
_entity_poly.pdbx_strand_id
1 'polypeptide(L)'
;VRESHNSRSMRGIASIVRESRPAAGPIAAAQLDAGADAAKDAMWGGAARLSASGATTMSDIVTESAACPAHALEVPKLEALPKGAAPQLTCYQLGPHAAPIIPGRRDRAWMDATSEHYAYRCLPLSMANTSGWEITSPLDFEVTWNGNQDINAITARAPGVDPNVLRALITSHFAHGILTFHTGWLFRTSPGWGLWVRGAPNDAKDGIHALDGMVETDWLPFPFTMNWRFTRPCTVRFRKGDPFCFITLCPHALLDGVAPRRASIEDDPKLKADYVEWGKSRAEFNKLLRDGDPAAVAKKWQRDYFQGKAGGGDAPFHVNKRRLKPIE
;
A
#
# COMPACT_ATOMS: atom_id res chain seq x y z
N VAL A 1 -24.65 62.64 -17.15
CA VAL A 1 -25.99 62.43 -17.70
C VAL A 1 -26.35 60.97 -17.47
N ARG A 2 -27.32 60.75 -16.55
CA ARG A 2 -28.24 59.56 -16.34
C ARG A 2 -27.58 58.17 -16.23
N GLU A 3 -27.52 57.58 -15.02
CA GLU A 3 -28.60 56.82 -14.31
C GLU A 3 -29.35 55.81 -15.17
N SER A 4 -29.24 54.54 -14.85
CA SER A 4 -30.42 53.72 -14.56
C SER A 4 -30.02 52.40 -13.86
N HIS A 5 -30.61 52.20 -12.69
CA HIS A 5 -30.82 51.01 -11.91
C HIS A 5 -31.27 49.80 -12.73
N ASN A 6 -30.80 48.58 -12.38
CA ASN A 6 -31.74 47.47 -12.32
C ASN A 6 -31.30 46.40 -11.26
N SER A 7 -31.93 46.53 -10.12
CA SER A 7 -32.04 45.47 -9.10
C SER A 7 -33.07 44.43 -9.57
N ARG A 8 -32.63 43.14 -9.71
CA ARG A 8 -33.54 41.98 -9.73
C ARG A 8 -33.01 40.90 -8.82
N SER A 9 -33.58 40.87 -7.67
CA SER A 9 -34.22 39.79 -6.91
C SER A 9 -33.77 38.37 -7.25
N MET A 10 -32.91 37.82 -6.40
CA MET A 10 -32.82 36.37 -6.18
C MET A 10 -33.81 35.96 -5.10
N ARG A 11 -34.98 35.50 -5.52
CA ARG A 11 -35.87 34.64 -4.71
C ARG A 11 -36.29 33.48 -5.56
N GLY A 12 -36.09 32.28 -5.07
CA GLY A 12 -36.77 31.07 -5.55
C GLY A 12 -35.84 29.98 -6.08
N ILE A 13 -35.27 29.19 -5.22
CA ILE A 13 -35.13 27.72 -5.37
C ILE A 13 -34.97 27.16 -3.94
N ALA A 14 -36.09 27.05 -3.24
CA ALA A 14 -36.23 26.18 -2.08
C ALA A 14 -37.55 25.43 -2.30
N SER A 15 -37.47 24.20 -2.77
CA SER A 15 -38.41 23.10 -2.62
C SER A 15 -38.25 22.17 -3.81
N ILE A 16 -37.73 21.02 -3.53
CA ILE A 16 -38.02 19.67 -4.06
C ILE A 16 -36.89 18.75 -3.56
N VAL A 17 -37.04 18.21 -2.37
CA VAL A 17 -36.64 16.86 -1.98
C VAL A 17 -37.42 16.50 -0.71
N ARG A 18 -38.59 15.99 -0.91
CA ARG A 18 -39.31 15.16 0.05
C ARG A 18 -40.04 14.10 -0.76
N GLU A 19 -39.60 12.86 -0.55
CA GLU A 19 -40.28 11.58 -0.81
C GLU A 19 -39.19 10.56 -1.16
N SER A 20 -39.01 9.42 -0.57
CA SER A 20 -39.76 8.59 0.33
C SER A 20 -38.82 7.46 0.75
N ARG A 21 -38.61 7.26 2.04
CA ARG A 21 -37.96 6.04 2.57
C ARG A 21 -39.08 4.98 2.72
N PRO A 22 -38.90 3.77 2.21
CA PRO A 22 -39.67 2.62 2.68
C PRO A 22 -39.09 2.10 3.99
N ALA A 23 -39.95 1.74 4.91
CA ALA A 23 -39.67 1.17 6.21
C ALA A 23 -39.02 -0.21 6.07
N ALA A 24 -37.91 -0.41 6.80
CA ALA A 24 -37.34 -1.72 6.99
C ALA A 24 -38.11 -2.49 8.06
N GLY A 25 -38.73 -3.59 7.65
CA GLY A 25 -39.34 -4.57 8.55
C GLY A 25 -38.25 -5.45 9.19
N PRO A 26 -38.53 -6.13 10.30
CA PRO A 26 -37.55 -6.88 11.07
C PRO A 26 -37.11 -8.15 10.33
N ILE A 27 -35.82 -8.30 10.15
CA ILE A 27 -35.19 -9.55 9.64
C ILE A 27 -35.12 -10.51 10.82
N ALA A 28 -35.83 -11.64 10.69
CA ALA A 28 -35.79 -12.76 11.61
C ALA A 28 -34.38 -13.41 11.63
N ALA A 29 -33.90 -13.70 12.82
CA ALA A 29 -32.72 -14.53 13.05
C ALA A 29 -32.99 -15.96 12.56
N ALA A 30 -32.27 -16.38 11.51
CA ALA A 30 -32.19 -17.78 11.11
C ALA A 30 -30.92 -18.39 11.69
N GLN A 31 -31.11 -19.47 12.40
CA GLN A 31 -30.11 -20.35 13.00
C GLN A 31 -29.12 -20.85 11.95
N LEU A 32 -27.81 -20.70 12.25
CA LEU A 32 -26.72 -21.39 11.57
C LEU A 32 -26.45 -22.66 12.37
N ASP A 33 -26.88 -23.80 11.86
CA ASP A 33 -26.48 -25.12 12.32
C ASP A 33 -25.75 -25.85 11.20
N ALA A 34 -24.60 -26.42 11.58
CA ALA A 34 -23.88 -27.59 11.06
C ALA A 34 -23.63 -27.69 9.53
N GLY A 35 -22.39 -27.48 9.12
CA GLY A 35 -21.90 -27.79 7.76
C GLY A 35 -20.43 -27.48 7.51
N ALA A 36 -19.55 -27.63 8.50
CA ALA A 36 -18.13 -27.36 8.35
C ALA A 36 -17.32 -28.67 8.37
N ASP A 37 -17.33 -29.42 7.24
CA ASP A 37 -16.33 -30.49 7.02
C ASP A 37 -16.34 -31.01 5.57
N ALA A 38 -16.18 -30.11 4.56
CA ALA A 38 -15.98 -30.56 3.18
C ALA A 38 -15.27 -29.52 2.28
N ALA A 39 -14.27 -28.79 2.79
CA ALA A 39 -13.53 -27.82 1.97
C ALA A 39 -12.03 -27.73 2.31
N LYS A 40 -11.39 -28.89 2.62
CA LYS A 40 -9.94 -28.92 2.90
C LYS A 40 -9.06 -29.62 1.86
N ASP A 41 -9.61 -30.19 0.79
CA ASP A 41 -8.82 -31.03 -0.14
C ASP A 41 -8.80 -30.56 -1.60
N ALA A 42 -8.74 -29.26 -1.88
CA ALA A 42 -8.63 -28.77 -3.25
C ALA A 42 -7.67 -27.59 -3.41
N MET A 43 -6.46 -27.69 -2.88
CA MET A 43 -5.37 -26.77 -3.26
C MET A 43 -4.04 -27.54 -3.26
N TRP A 44 -3.55 -27.84 -4.45
CA TRP A 44 -2.25 -28.40 -4.85
C TRP A 44 -2.40 -29.69 -5.69
N GLY A 45 -2.50 -29.54 -7.01
CA GLY A 45 -2.46 -30.66 -7.96
C GLY A 45 -2.57 -30.21 -9.40
N GLY A 46 -1.46 -29.79 -9.98
CA GLY A 46 -1.34 -29.67 -11.44
C GLY A 46 -1.40 -31.05 -12.09
N ALA A 47 -2.50 -31.37 -12.78
CA ALA A 47 -2.66 -32.63 -13.49
C ALA A 47 -2.15 -32.52 -14.91
N ALA A 48 -1.00 -33.12 -15.19
CA ALA A 48 -0.64 -33.55 -16.53
C ALA A 48 -1.47 -34.78 -16.92
N ARG A 49 -2.27 -34.70 -18.02
CA ARG A 49 -2.94 -35.86 -18.56
C ARG A 49 -1.93 -36.71 -19.35
N LEU A 50 -1.67 -37.92 -18.89
CA LEU A 50 -1.10 -38.99 -19.67
C LEU A 50 -2.18 -40.06 -19.84
N SER A 51 -2.26 -40.56 -21.09
CA SER A 51 -3.24 -41.53 -21.60
C SER A 51 -3.15 -42.87 -20.86
N ALA A 52 -4.31 -43.49 -20.69
CA ALA A 52 -4.53 -44.76 -20.04
C ALA A 52 -3.97 -45.97 -20.80
N SER A 53 -3.18 -46.80 -20.10
CA SER A 53 -3.30 -48.27 -20.17
C SER A 53 -2.50 -48.87 -19.03
N GLY A 54 -3.17 -49.63 -18.14
CA GLY A 54 -2.53 -50.39 -17.09
C GLY A 54 -3.16 -50.14 -15.73
N ALA A 55 -4.06 -51.02 -15.29
CA ALA A 55 -4.62 -50.98 -13.95
C ALA A 55 -3.54 -51.36 -12.92
N THR A 56 -3.16 -50.35 -12.10
CA THR A 56 -2.40 -50.57 -10.88
C THR A 56 -3.27 -50.10 -9.71
N THR A 57 -3.53 -50.98 -8.75
CA THR A 57 -4.39 -50.72 -7.62
C THR A 57 -3.75 -49.70 -6.67
N MET A 58 -4.59 -48.84 -6.10
CA MET A 58 -4.21 -47.75 -5.18
C MET A 58 -3.55 -48.18 -3.86
N SER A 59 -3.05 -49.41 -3.73
CA SER A 59 -2.42 -49.94 -2.52
C SER A 59 -0.89 -49.82 -2.51
N ASP A 60 -0.24 -49.48 -3.65
CA ASP A 60 1.22 -49.60 -3.76
C ASP A 60 1.94 -48.22 -3.78
N ILE A 61 1.25 -47.10 -3.46
CA ILE A 61 1.82 -45.76 -3.47
C ILE A 61 2.02 -45.18 -2.06
N VAL A 62 1.86 -45.96 -1.02
CA VAL A 62 2.05 -45.50 0.37
C VAL A 62 3.28 -46.14 1.01
N THR A 63 4.44 -46.06 0.38
CA THR A 63 5.72 -46.26 1.10
C THR A 63 6.84 -45.75 0.21
N GLU A 64 7.07 -44.45 0.21
CA GLU A 64 8.36 -43.79 0.17
C GLU A 64 8.15 -42.27 0.18
N SER A 65 7.63 -41.78 1.30
CA SER A 65 7.92 -40.41 1.68
C SER A 65 9.40 -40.39 2.07
N ALA A 66 10.24 -40.11 1.11
CA ALA A 66 11.60 -39.64 1.41
C ALA A 66 11.42 -38.38 2.25
N ALA A 67 11.56 -38.50 3.55
CA ALA A 67 11.67 -37.39 4.47
C ALA A 67 12.78 -36.50 3.90
N CYS A 68 12.38 -35.35 3.35
CA CYS A 68 13.30 -34.27 3.07
C CYS A 68 14.06 -34.06 4.38
N PRO A 69 15.42 -34.19 4.42
CA PRO A 69 16.12 -33.94 5.66
C PRO A 69 15.75 -32.52 6.06
N ALA A 70 15.06 -32.38 7.17
CA ALA A 70 14.89 -31.12 7.85
C ALA A 70 16.30 -30.67 8.24
N HIS A 71 17.01 -30.03 7.31
CA HIS A 71 18.04 -29.11 7.69
C HIS A 71 17.31 -28.05 8.52
N ALA A 72 17.39 -28.22 9.84
CA ALA A 72 17.16 -27.12 10.74
C ALA A 72 18.12 -26.02 10.25
N LEU A 73 17.62 -25.10 9.43
CA LEU A 73 18.30 -23.86 9.16
C LEU A 73 18.46 -23.25 10.54
N GLU A 74 19.67 -23.32 11.10
CA GLU A 74 19.99 -22.50 12.27
C GLU A 74 19.66 -21.07 11.86
N VAL A 75 18.57 -20.54 12.43
CA VAL A 75 18.22 -19.12 12.28
C VAL A 75 19.45 -18.38 12.79
N PRO A 76 20.16 -17.63 11.94
CA PRO A 76 21.34 -16.90 12.38
C PRO A 76 20.91 -16.04 13.55
N LYS A 77 21.61 -16.13 14.69
CA LYS A 77 21.38 -15.19 15.80
C LYS A 77 21.50 -13.79 15.20
N LEU A 78 20.41 -13.02 15.29
CA LEU A 78 20.37 -11.64 14.80
C LEU A 78 21.50 -10.89 15.50
N GLU A 79 22.59 -10.65 14.80
CA GLU A 79 23.57 -9.67 15.25
C GLU A 79 22.92 -8.31 15.12
N ALA A 80 22.51 -7.75 16.25
CA ALA A 80 21.94 -6.42 16.29
C ALA A 80 22.92 -5.46 15.61
N LEU A 81 22.41 -4.65 14.68
CA LEU A 81 23.23 -3.59 14.08
C LEU A 81 23.89 -2.76 15.18
N PRO A 82 25.16 -2.37 15.05
CA PRO A 82 25.81 -1.50 15.99
C PRO A 82 24.93 -0.29 16.29
N LYS A 83 24.87 0.15 17.55
CA LYS A 83 24.07 1.33 17.95
C LYS A 83 24.38 2.49 17.01
N GLY A 84 23.34 3.00 16.31
CA GLY A 84 23.46 4.12 15.37
C GLY A 84 23.80 3.74 13.92
N ALA A 85 24.07 2.48 13.58
CA ALA A 85 24.23 2.06 12.21
C ALA A 85 22.88 1.99 11.50
N ALA A 86 22.78 2.59 10.31
CA ALA A 86 21.62 2.45 9.46
C ALA A 86 21.61 1.05 8.80
N PRO A 87 20.44 0.41 8.65
CA PRO A 87 20.34 -0.83 7.89
C PRO A 87 20.75 -0.60 6.44
N GLN A 88 21.40 -1.59 5.85
CA GLN A 88 21.82 -1.55 4.45
C GLN A 88 20.72 -2.08 3.55
N LEU A 89 20.65 -1.52 2.34
CA LEU A 89 19.87 -2.03 1.21
C LEU A 89 20.79 -2.08 0.00
N THR A 90 21.05 -3.28 -0.51
CA THR A 90 21.82 -3.50 -1.74
C THR A 90 20.88 -4.00 -2.82
N CYS A 91 20.96 -3.39 -4.00
CA CYS A 91 20.13 -3.70 -5.15
C CYS A 91 21.05 -4.28 -6.26
N TYR A 92 20.93 -5.58 -6.52
CA TYR A 92 21.68 -6.25 -7.58
C TYR A 92 20.85 -6.27 -8.85
N GLN A 93 21.38 -5.65 -9.90
CA GLN A 93 20.74 -5.65 -11.21
C GLN A 93 20.89 -7.03 -11.88
N LEU A 94 19.77 -7.63 -12.29
CA LEU A 94 19.74 -8.98 -12.88
C LEU A 94 19.81 -8.99 -14.41
N GLY A 95 19.74 -7.83 -15.04
CA GLY A 95 19.80 -7.74 -16.49
C GLY A 95 19.65 -6.29 -17.00
N PRO A 96 19.76 -6.10 -18.31
CA PRO A 96 19.77 -4.75 -18.90
C PRO A 96 18.43 -4.02 -18.81
N HIS A 97 17.34 -4.73 -18.52
CA HIS A 97 15.98 -4.19 -18.48
C HIS A 97 15.43 -4.02 -17.05
N ALA A 98 16.31 -3.92 -16.06
CA ALA A 98 15.89 -3.65 -14.69
C ALA A 98 15.13 -2.31 -14.62
N ALA A 99 14.00 -2.32 -13.92
CA ALA A 99 13.14 -1.15 -13.79
C ALA A 99 13.85 -0.04 -12.99
N PRO A 100 13.71 1.25 -13.34
CA PRO A 100 14.32 2.35 -12.59
C PRO A 100 13.82 2.39 -11.15
N ILE A 101 14.74 2.64 -10.21
CA ILE A 101 14.44 2.83 -8.79
C ILE A 101 14.79 4.26 -8.40
N ILE A 102 13.85 4.97 -7.83
CA ILE A 102 14.03 6.35 -7.39
C ILE A 102 13.54 6.53 -5.93
N PRO A 103 14.07 7.50 -5.17
CA PRO A 103 13.48 7.86 -3.89
C PRO A 103 11.99 8.21 -4.05
N GLY A 104 11.18 7.79 -3.07
CA GLY A 104 9.75 8.04 -3.09
C GLY A 104 9.43 9.52 -3.26
N ARG A 105 8.63 9.85 -4.27
CA ARG A 105 8.19 11.21 -4.58
C ARG A 105 7.17 11.67 -3.55
N ARG A 106 7.29 12.91 -3.08
CA ARG A 106 6.33 13.52 -2.16
C ARG A 106 4.98 13.75 -2.81
N ASP A 107 5.03 14.19 -4.07
CA ASP A 107 3.88 14.76 -4.75
C ASP A 107 2.96 13.67 -5.33
N ARG A 108 1.64 13.92 -5.26
CA ARG A 108 0.60 13.08 -5.82
C ARG A 108 -0.41 13.97 -6.53
N ALA A 109 -0.82 13.59 -7.73
CA ALA A 109 -1.72 14.38 -8.57
C ALA A 109 -3.02 14.80 -7.84
N TRP A 110 -3.62 13.91 -7.06
CA TRP A 110 -4.82 14.24 -6.30
C TRP A 110 -4.53 15.20 -5.13
N MET A 111 -3.35 15.12 -4.50
CA MET A 111 -2.95 16.05 -3.44
C MET A 111 -2.69 17.45 -4.02
N ASP A 112 -2.10 17.52 -5.21
CA ASP A 112 -1.88 18.77 -5.95
C ASP A 112 -3.21 19.40 -6.35
N ALA A 113 -4.21 18.60 -6.70
CA ALA A 113 -5.54 19.07 -7.10
C ALA A 113 -6.39 19.58 -5.92
N THR A 114 -5.96 19.39 -4.66
CA THR A 114 -6.68 19.95 -3.51
C THR A 114 -6.49 21.48 -3.45
N SER A 115 -7.56 22.20 -3.06
CA SER A 115 -7.48 23.64 -2.90
C SER A 115 -6.30 24.07 -2.03
N GLU A 116 -5.47 24.99 -2.50
CA GLU A 116 -4.25 25.44 -1.81
C GLU A 116 -3.32 24.30 -1.38
N HIS A 117 -3.30 23.20 -2.11
CA HIS A 117 -2.56 21.99 -1.76
C HIS A 117 -2.86 21.49 -0.34
N TYR A 118 -4.12 21.56 0.08
CA TYR A 118 -4.57 21.29 1.45
C TYR A 118 -4.13 19.93 1.96
N ALA A 119 -4.12 18.90 1.10
CA ALA A 119 -3.73 17.54 1.48
C ALA A 119 -2.31 17.45 2.06
N TYR A 120 -1.38 18.32 1.64
CA TYR A 120 -0.01 18.34 2.17
C TYR A 120 0.11 18.90 3.59
N ARG A 121 -0.97 19.44 4.17
CA ARG A 121 -1.02 19.81 5.59
C ARG A 121 -1.07 18.57 6.50
N CYS A 122 -1.51 17.44 5.96
CA CYS A 122 -1.41 16.15 6.64
C CYS A 122 0.01 15.60 6.47
N LEU A 123 0.90 15.92 7.41
CA LEU A 123 2.29 15.46 7.38
C LEU A 123 2.43 13.93 7.23
N PRO A 124 1.62 13.06 7.92
CA PRO A 124 1.70 11.62 7.76
C PRO A 124 1.57 11.13 6.32
N LEU A 125 0.72 11.76 5.49
CA LEU A 125 0.58 11.39 4.07
C LEU A 125 1.88 11.67 3.30
N SER A 126 2.45 12.87 3.46
CA SER A 126 3.70 13.25 2.80
C SER A 126 4.87 12.38 3.28
N MET A 127 4.89 12.03 4.57
CA MET A 127 5.92 11.15 5.13
C MET A 127 5.81 9.74 4.58
N ALA A 128 4.60 9.19 4.43
CA ALA A 128 4.38 7.89 3.81
C ALA A 128 4.90 7.88 2.37
N ASN A 129 4.58 8.92 1.57
CA ASN A 129 5.02 9.04 0.18
C ASN A 129 6.54 8.98 0.03
N THR A 130 7.30 9.48 1.00
CA THR A 130 8.76 9.61 0.95
C THR A 130 9.50 8.58 1.81
N SER A 131 8.81 7.60 2.41
CA SER A 131 9.42 6.62 3.34
C SER A 131 9.88 5.33 2.64
N GLY A 132 10.31 5.41 1.39
CA GLY A 132 10.81 4.28 0.61
C GLY A 132 11.24 4.70 -0.79
N TRP A 133 11.40 3.73 -1.66
CA TRP A 133 11.78 3.92 -3.06
C TRP A 133 10.67 3.42 -3.98
N GLU A 134 10.43 4.17 -5.05
CA GLU A 134 9.54 3.79 -6.14
C GLU A 134 10.32 3.02 -7.20
N ILE A 135 9.81 1.86 -7.59
CA ILE A 135 10.25 1.13 -8.78
C ILE A 135 9.25 1.48 -9.87
N THR A 136 9.75 2.14 -10.93
CA THR A 136 8.89 2.78 -11.92
C THR A 136 8.88 2.02 -13.25
N SER A 137 7.78 2.13 -13.99
CA SER A 137 7.69 1.53 -15.32
C SER A 137 8.73 2.12 -16.28
N PRO A 138 9.55 1.29 -16.95
CA PRO A 138 10.51 1.77 -17.94
C PRO A 138 9.85 2.18 -19.26
N LEU A 139 8.57 1.85 -19.49
CA LEU A 139 7.87 2.05 -20.75
C LEU A 139 6.36 2.32 -20.54
N ASP A 140 5.70 2.84 -21.58
CA ASP A 140 4.25 2.96 -21.65
C ASP A 140 3.64 1.64 -22.11
N PHE A 141 2.59 1.19 -21.42
CA PHE A 141 1.80 0.03 -21.85
C PHE A 141 0.38 0.05 -21.29
N GLU A 142 -0.49 -0.71 -21.90
CA GLU A 142 -1.86 -0.93 -21.46
C GLU A 142 -2.08 -2.40 -21.17
N VAL A 143 -2.85 -2.68 -20.13
CA VAL A 143 -3.22 -4.03 -19.71
C VAL A 143 -4.72 -4.11 -19.58
N THR A 144 -5.31 -5.11 -20.21
CA THR A 144 -6.75 -5.36 -20.18
C THR A 144 -7.04 -6.70 -19.52
N TRP A 145 -7.92 -6.71 -18.53
CA TRP A 145 -8.51 -7.92 -17.98
C TRP A 145 -9.95 -8.06 -18.48
N ASN A 146 -10.31 -9.23 -19.00
CA ASN A 146 -11.63 -9.50 -19.57
C ASN A 146 -12.66 -10.04 -18.55
N GLY A 147 -12.27 -10.21 -17.29
CA GLY A 147 -13.12 -10.73 -16.22
C GLY A 147 -13.03 -12.23 -15.98
N ASN A 148 -12.40 -12.99 -16.86
CA ASN A 148 -12.22 -14.43 -16.68
C ASN A 148 -11.13 -14.76 -15.67
N GLN A 149 -11.16 -15.96 -15.13
CA GLN A 149 -10.25 -16.41 -14.08
C GLN A 149 -9.02 -17.17 -14.60
N ASP A 150 -8.91 -17.39 -15.90
CA ASP A 150 -7.77 -18.08 -16.49
C ASP A 150 -6.53 -17.20 -16.64
N ILE A 151 -5.37 -17.83 -16.86
CA ILE A 151 -4.08 -17.14 -16.95
C ILE A 151 -3.98 -16.23 -18.19
N ASN A 152 -4.75 -16.51 -19.24
CA ASN A 152 -4.76 -15.75 -20.49
C ASN A 152 -5.82 -14.63 -20.50
N ALA A 153 -6.54 -14.45 -19.38
CA ALA A 153 -7.57 -13.42 -19.25
C ALA A 153 -6.99 -11.99 -19.23
N ILE A 154 -5.69 -11.85 -19.02
CA ILE A 154 -4.97 -10.57 -19.06
C ILE A 154 -4.21 -10.49 -20.39
N THR A 155 -4.46 -9.40 -21.13
CA THR A 155 -3.72 -9.05 -22.33
C THR A 155 -3.00 -7.72 -22.15
N ALA A 156 -1.81 -7.58 -22.73
CA ALA A 156 -1.02 -6.36 -22.63
C ALA A 156 -0.57 -5.86 -24.02
N ARG A 157 -0.47 -4.54 -24.16
CA ARG A 157 -0.03 -3.87 -25.39
C ARG A 157 0.94 -2.74 -25.06
N ALA A 158 2.05 -2.70 -25.80
CA ALA A 158 3.03 -1.60 -25.74
C ALA A 158 3.44 -1.28 -27.20
N PRO A 159 2.78 -0.33 -27.86
CA PRO A 159 3.08 0.01 -29.26
C PRO A 159 4.56 0.39 -29.44
N GLY A 160 5.21 -0.21 -30.44
CA GLY A 160 6.62 0.07 -30.74
C GLY A 160 7.65 -0.58 -29.81
N VAL A 161 7.20 -1.41 -28.86
CA VAL A 161 8.08 -2.14 -27.94
C VAL A 161 8.14 -3.61 -28.37
N ASP A 162 9.33 -4.21 -28.33
CA ASP A 162 9.49 -5.65 -28.54
C ASP A 162 8.63 -6.42 -27.50
N PRO A 163 7.77 -7.34 -27.95
CA PRO A 163 6.96 -8.18 -27.06
C PRO A 163 7.75 -8.93 -25.98
N ASN A 164 9.02 -9.24 -26.23
CA ASN A 164 9.88 -9.90 -25.25
C ASN A 164 10.24 -8.96 -24.08
N VAL A 165 10.48 -7.68 -24.37
CA VAL A 165 10.74 -6.67 -23.33
C VAL A 165 9.51 -6.48 -22.44
N LEU A 166 8.30 -6.44 -23.05
CA LEU A 166 7.07 -6.35 -22.28
C LEU A 166 6.85 -7.61 -21.42
N ARG A 167 7.07 -8.81 -21.97
CA ARG A 167 6.99 -10.07 -21.21
C ARG A 167 8.02 -10.19 -20.11
N ALA A 168 9.19 -9.59 -20.27
CA ALA A 168 10.20 -9.53 -19.21
C ALA A 168 9.78 -8.62 -18.05
N LEU A 169 8.92 -7.64 -18.31
CA LEU A 169 8.42 -6.71 -17.28
C LEU A 169 7.16 -7.23 -16.59
N ILE A 170 6.20 -7.80 -17.35
CA ILE A 170 4.89 -8.19 -16.82
C ILE A 170 4.46 -9.58 -17.29
N THR A 171 3.78 -10.28 -16.40
CA THR A 171 3.17 -11.59 -16.66
C THR A 171 1.86 -11.74 -15.88
N SER A 172 1.16 -12.86 -16.03
CA SER A 172 0.07 -13.27 -15.14
C SER A 172 0.40 -14.64 -14.57
N HIS A 173 0.99 -14.70 -13.37
CA HIS A 173 1.35 -15.97 -12.72
C HIS A 173 0.19 -16.61 -11.97
N PHE A 174 -0.70 -15.80 -11.41
CA PHE A 174 -1.74 -16.25 -10.49
C PHE A 174 -3.12 -16.39 -11.12
N ALA A 175 -3.27 -16.07 -12.43
CA ALA A 175 -4.59 -15.95 -13.05
C ALA A 175 -5.52 -14.97 -12.29
N HIS A 176 -6.82 -15.18 -12.27
CA HIS A 176 -7.80 -14.44 -11.45
C HIS A 176 -7.69 -12.90 -11.51
N GLY A 177 -7.26 -12.35 -12.65
CA GLY A 177 -7.08 -10.91 -12.82
C GLY A 177 -5.87 -10.34 -12.05
N ILE A 178 -4.86 -11.18 -11.78
CA ILE A 178 -3.63 -10.73 -11.11
C ILE A 178 -2.53 -10.50 -12.15
N LEU A 179 -2.11 -9.24 -12.26
CA LEU A 179 -0.96 -8.80 -13.04
C LEU A 179 0.29 -8.84 -12.16
N THR A 180 1.34 -9.50 -12.65
CA THR A 180 2.62 -9.64 -11.95
C THR A 180 3.69 -8.83 -12.67
N PHE A 181 4.41 -8.01 -11.94
CA PHE A 181 5.57 -7.25 -12.41
C PHE A 181 6.87 -7.90 -11.95
N HIS A 182 7.83 -8.00 -12.85
CA HIS A 182 9.22 -8.34 -12.57
C HIS A 182 10.02 -7.04 -12.41
N THR A 183 10.68 -6.87 -11.29
CA THR A 183 11.46 -5.65 -11.02
C THR A 183 12.78 -5.61 -11.79
N GLY A 184 13.35 -6.77 -12.12
CA GLY A 184 14.69 -6.90 -12.68
C GLY A 184 15.82 -6.75 -11.65
N TRP A 185 15.48 -6.74 -10.36
CA TRP A 185 16.42 -6.57 -9.25
C TRP A 185 16.34 -7.72 -8.26
N LEU A 186 17.48 -8.08 -7.68
CA LEU A 186 17.58 -8.86 -6.47
C LEU A 186 18.00 -7.93 -5.33
N PHE A 187 17.26 -7.97 -4.23
CA PHE A 187 17.49 -7.11 -3.08
C PHE A 187 18.12 -7.87 -1.94
N ARG A 188 19.06 -7.21 -1.25
CA ARG A 188 19.65 -7.72 -0.01
C ARG A 188 19.60 -6.63 1.06
N THR A 189 19.21 -7.03 2.26
CA THR A 189 19.12 -6.14 3.42
C THR A 189 20.01 -6.65 4.55
N SER A 190 20.24 -5.82 5.55
CA SER A 190 20.90 -6.24 6.79
C SER A 190 20.09 -7.34 7.49
N PRO A 191 20.74 -8.26 8.24
CA PRO A 191 20.06 -9.32 8.99
C PRO A 191 18.90 -8.79 9.83
N GLY A 192 17.74 -9.49 9.81
CA GLY A 192 16.52 -9.11 10.49
C GLY A 192 15.71 -7.97 9.85
N TRP A 193 16.18 -7.45 8.71
CA TRP A 193 15.49 -6.44 7.93
C TRP A 193 14.98 -7.05 6.62
N GLY A 194 13.73 -6.75 6.30
CA GLY A 194 13.11 -7.11 5.03
C GLY A 194 12.60 -5.89 4.31
N LEU A 195 11.86 -6.13 3.23
CA LEU A 195 11.19 -5.10 2.47
C LEU A 195 9.67 -5.26 2.58
N TRP A 196 9.01 -4.21 3.02
CA TRP A 196 7.59 -4.07 2.77
C TRP A 196 7.40 -3.61 1.33
N VAL A 197 6.79 -4.46 0.53
CA VAL A 197 6.56 -4.28 -0.90
C VAL A 197 5.10 -3.99 -1.12
N ARG A 198 4.77 -2.89 -1.82
CA ARG A 198 3.38 -2.46 -2.06
C ARG A 198 3.28 -1.48 -3.22
N GLY A 199 2.08 -0.98 -3.52
CA GLY A 199 1.88 0.19 -4.37
C GLY A 199 2.45 1.46 -3.75
N ALA A 200 2.74 2.47 -4.55
CA ALA A 200 3.19 3.76 -4.03
C ALA A 200 2.12 4.34 -3.07
N PRO A 201 2.52 4.79 -1.87
CA PRO A 201 1.59 5.32 -0.90
C PRO A 201 0.78 6.48 -1.46
N ASN A 202 -0.52 6.47 -1.19
CA ASN A 202 -1.45 7.52 -1.63
C ASN A 202 -1.49 7.74 -3.16
N ASP A 203 -1.17 6.70 -3.95
CA ASP A 203 -1.20 6.73 -5.42
C ASP A 203 -2.14 5.63 -5.93
N ALA A 204 -3.44 5.90 -5.87
CA ALA A 204 -4.46 4.97 -6.33
C ALA A 204 -4.54 4.94 -7.85
N LYS A 205 -4.67 3.74 -8.41
CA LYS A 205 -4.91 3.54 -9.83
C LYS A 205 -6.29 2.91 -10.03
N ASP A 206 -7.15 3.54 -10.84
CA ASP A 206 -8.52 3.05 -11.06
C ASP A 206 -8.52 1.67 -11.74
N GLY A 207 -9.43 0.82 -11.31
CA GLY A 207 -9.65 -0.52 -11.88
C GLY A 207 -8.65 -1.60 -11.47
N ILE A 208 -7.58 -1.25 -10.73
CA ILE A 208 -6.56 -2.19 -10.29
C ILE A 208 -5.97 -1.76 -8.94
N HIS A 209 -5.62 -2.71 -8.09
CA HIS A 209 -5.08 -2.48 -6.76
C HIS A 209 -3.79 -3.25 -6.55
N ALA A 210 -2.77 -2.59 -6.02
CA ALA A 210 -1.50 -3.20 -5.65
C ALA A 210 -1.69 -4.12 -4.44
N LEU A 211 -1.08 -5.30 -4.46
CA LEU A 211 -1.08 -6.22 -3.33
C LEU A 211 0.17 -5.98 -2.49
N ASP A 212 -0.01 -5.93 -1.18
CA ASP A 212 1.10 -5.76 -0.25
C ASP A 212 1.77 -7.11 0.04
N GLY A 213 3.09 -7.08 0.25
CA GLY A 213 3.89 -8.22 0.65
C GLY A 213 5.02 -7.83 1.60
N MET A 214 5.38 -8.76 2.48
CA MET A 214 6.60 -8.68 3.29
C MET A 214 7.60 -9.67 2.73
N VAL A 215 8.79 -9.21 2.35
CA VAL A 215 9.84 -10.02 1.73
C VAL A 215 11.09 -10.02 2.61
N GLU A 216 11.51 -11.20 3.04
CA GLU A 216 12.69 -11.41 3.89
C GLU A 216 13.98 -11.36 3.05
N THR A 217 14.35 -10.16 2.63
CA THR A 217 15.48 -9.92 1.72
C THR A 217 16.85 -10.06 2.36
N ASP A 218 16.93 -10.29 3.67
CA ASP A 218 18.16 -10.51 4.41
C ASP A 218 18.81 -11.87 4.10
N TRP A 219 18.03 -12.88 3.68
CA TRP A 219 18.55 -14.20 3.32
C TRP A 219 18.15 -14.69 1.93
N LEU A 220 17.07 -14.16 1.35
CA LEU A 220 16.45 -14.64 0.11
C LEU A 220 17.39 -14.54 -1.10
N PRO A 221 17.75 -15.66 -1.81
CA PRO A 221 18.69 -15.64 -2.91
C PRO A 221 18.06 -15.44 -4.31
N PHE A 222 16.77 -15.04 -4.38
CA PHE A 222 16.04 -14.83 -5.63
C PHE A 222 15.19 -13.55 -5.57
N PRO A 223 14.83 -12.96 -6.75
CA PRO A 223 14.03 -11.74 -6.80
C PRO A 223 12.58 -12.00 -6.39
N PHE A 224 11.94 -10.99 -5.85
CA PHE A 224 10.49 -10.98 -5.69
C PHE A 224 9.78 -10.36 -6.91
N THR A 225 8.50 -10.59 -7.01
CA THR A 225 7.61 -9.95 -7.98
C THR A 225 6.59 -9.07 -7.25
N MET A 226 6.16 -8.00 -7.93
CA MET A 226 5.09 -7.14 -7.45
C MET A 226 3.78 -7.50 -8.13
N ASN A 227 2.73 -7.70 -7.35
CA ASN A 227 1.45 -8.15 -7.86
C ASN A 227 0.38 -7.06 -7.73
N TRP A 228 -0.46 -6.96 -8.76
CA TRP A 228 -1.62 -6.08 -8.80
C TRP A 228 -2.86 -6.88 -9.18
N ARG A 229 -3.95 -6.69 -8.45
CA ARG A 229 -5.22 -7.35 -8.72
C ARG A 229 -6.20 -6.38 -9.38
N PHE A 230 -6.76 -6.74 -10.51
CA PHE A 230 -7.86 -6.00 -11.09
C PHE A 230 -9.09 -6.06 -10.16
N THR A 231 -9.76 -4.93 -9.99
CA THR A 231 -10.98 -4.81 -9.15
C THR A 231 -12.26 -4.96 -9.97
N ARG A 232 -12.15 -4.82 -11.28
CA ARG A 232 -13.22 -5.00 -12.28
C ARG A 232 -12.60 -5.23 -13.66
N PRO A 233 -13.34 -5.86 -14.60
CA PRO A 233 -12.90 -5.93 -16.00
C PRO A 233 -12.74 -4.52 -16.57
N CYS A 234 -11.52 -4.21 -17.02
CA CYS A 234 -11.20 -2.91 -17.62
C CYS A 234 -9.81 -2.93 -18.25
N THR A 235 -9.48 -1.84 -18.94
CA THR A 235 -8.12 -1.54 -19.40
C THR A 235 -7.50 -0.52 -18.48
N VAL A 236 -6.27 -0.79 -18.03
CA VAL A 236 -5.46 0.10 -17.19
C VAL A 236 -4.18 0.44 -17.94
N ARG A 237 -3.79 1.72 -17.88
CA ARG A 237 -2.55 2.20 -18.48
C ARG A 237 -1.48 2.45 -17.42
N PHE A 238 -0.28 1.96 -17.67
CA PHE A 238 0.95 2.32 -16.98
C PHE A 238 1.81 3.16 -17.92
N ARG A 239 2.15 4.36 -17.49
CA ARG A 239 3.04 5.24 -18.24
C ARG A 239 4.48 5.02 -17.80
N LYS A 240 5.42 5.32 -18.68
CA LYS A 240 6.84 5.40 -18.30
C LYS A 240 6.99 6.36 -17.12
N GLY A 241 7.64 5.90 -16.05
CA GLY A 241 7.79 6.65 -14.80
C GLY A 241 6.64 6.49 -13.79
N ASP A 242 5.53 5.81 -14.13
CA ASP A 242 4.51 5.44 -13.14
C ASP A 242 5.11 4.42 -12.15
N PRO A 243 4.91 4.58 -10.84
CA PRO A 243 5.38 3.61 -9.88
C PRO A 243 4.48 2.35 -9.93
N PHE A 244 5.06 1.20 -10.17
CA PHE A 244 4.34 -0.06 -10.05
C PHE A 244 4.68 -0.81 -8.77
N CYS A 245 5.75 -0.42 -8.08
CA CYS A 245 6.17 -1.01 -6.81
C CYS A 245 6.77 0.07 -5.92
N PHE A 246 6.54 -0.03 -4.63
CA PHE A 246 7.15 0.79 -3.59
C PHE A 246 7.76 -0.12 -2.55
N ILE A 247 9.02 0.09 -2.20
CA ILE A 247 9.73 -0.70 -1.21
C ILE A 247 10.13 0.16 -0.02
N THR A 248 9.90 -0.38 1.18
CA THR A 248 10.29 0.25 2.45
C THR A 248 11.01 -0.78 3.31
N LEU A 249 12.15 -0.41 3.89
CA LEU A 249 12.83 -1.26 4.88
C LEU A 249 11.94 -1.48 6.11
N CYS A 250 11.82 -2.74 6.52
CA CYS A 250 11.04 -3.14 7.68
C CYS A 250 11.87 -4.09 8.57
N PRO A 251 11.94 -3.86 9.89
CA PRO A 251 12.63 -4.76 10.81
C PRO A 251 11.73 -5.97 11.14
N HIS A 252 11.52 -6.86 10.19
CA HIS A 252 10.55 -7.96 10.29
C HIS A 252 10.80 -8.88 11.49
N ALA A 253 12.06 -9.16 11.81
CA ALA A 253 12.42 -10.04 12.91
C ALA A 253 12.11 -9.48 14.31
N LEU A 254 11.78 -8.19 14.43
CA LEU A 254 11.42 -7.58 15.70
C LEU A 254 9.92 -7.57 15.97
N LEU A 255 9.09 -7.83 14.96
CA LEU A 255 7.64 -7.69 15.08
C LEU A 255 7.03 -8.70 16.06
N ASP A 256 7.50 -9.94 16.06
CA ASP A 256 7.02 -11.01 16.95
C ASP A 256 7.34 -10.75 18.42
N GLY A 257 8.35 -9.92 18.71
CA GLY A 257 8.72 -9.52 20.05
C GLY A 257 7.86 -8.39 20.63
N VAL A 258 6.96 -7.79 19.84
CA VAL A 258 6.11 -6.68 20.30
C VAL A 258 4.97 -7.21 21.14
N ALA A 259 4.89 -6.79 22.41
CA ALA A 259 3.81 -7.10 23.33
C ALA A 259 2.89 -5.87 23.52
N PRO A 260 1.83 -5.70 22.71
CA PRO A 260 0.92 -4.57 22.87
C PRO A 260 0.12 -4.71 24.15
N ARG A 261 -0.02 -3.61 24.92
CA ARG A 261 -0.79 -3.58 26.16
C ARG A 261 -1.86 -2.50 26.11
N ARG A 262 -2.98 -2.76 26.76
CA ARG A 262 -3.99 -1.74 27.06
C ARG A 262 -3.60 -1.02 28.33
N ALA A 263 -3.66 0.32 28.32
CA ALA A 263 -3.50 1.16 29.50
C ALA A 263 -4.59 2.23 29.51
N SER A 264 -4.90 2.78 30.68
CA SER A 264 -5.73 3.98 30.80
C SER A 264 -4.85 5.21 30.66
N ILE A 265 -5.35 6.30 30.08
CA ILE A 265 -4.67 7.60 30.07
C ILE A 265 -4.53 8.18 31.49
N GLU A 266 -5.39 7.71 32.43
CA GLU A 266 -5.33 8.05 33.83
C GLU A 266 -4.06 7.54 34.53
N ASP A 267 -3.46 6.47 33.98
CA ASP A 267 -2.25 5.86 34.53
C ASP A 267 -0.98 6.68 34.21
N ASP A 268 -1.10 7.68 33.31
CA ASP A 268 -0.02 8.59 32.91
C ASP A 268 -0.49 10.06 33.07
N PRO A 269 -0.36 10.67 34.26
CA PRO A 269 -0.83 12.03 34.50
C PRO A 269 -0.20 13.09 33.60
N LYS A 270 1.07 12.89 33.19
CA LYS A 270 1.75 13.80 32.29
C LYS A 270 1.15 13.71 30.87
N LEU A 271 1.03 12.52 30.34
CA LEU A 271 0.42 12.30 29.02
C LEU A 271 -1.02 12.81 28.99
N LYS A 272 -1.78 12.58 30.06
CA LYS A 272 -3.14 13.11 30.21
C LYS A 272 -3.17 14.65 30.18
N ALA A 273 -2.28 15.30 30.90
CA ALA A 273 -2.19 16.77 30.93
C ALA A 273 -1.86 17.32 29.52
N ASP A 274 -0.87 16.73 28.84
CA ASP A 274 -0.46 17.11 27.51
C ASP A 274 -1.61 16.89 26.47
N TYR A 275 -2.38 15.80 26.59
CA TYR A 275 -3.55 15.53 25.77
C TYR A 275 -4.67 16.54 25.95
N VAL A 276 -4.98 16.88 27.22
CA VAL A 276 -6.02 17.87 27.54
C VAL A 276 -5.62 19.27 27.05
N GLU A 277 -4.37 19.66 27.24
CA GLU A 277 -3.85 20.93 26.74
C GLU A 277 -3.91 21.03 25.23
N TRP A 278 -3.48 19.98 24.53
CA TRP A 278 -3.63 19.90 23.07
C TRP A 278 -5.09 20.05 22.65
N GLY A 279 -6.01 19.36 23.33
CA GLY A 279 -7.45 19.44 23.03
C GLY A 279 -8.01 20.85 23.18
N LYS A 280 -7.65 21.56 24.27
CA LYS A 280 -8.04 22.95 24.51
C LYS A 280 -7.50 23.90 23.44
N SER A 281 -6.19 23.83 23.17
CA SER A 281 -5.53 24.64 22.13
C SER A 281 -6.17 24.42 20.75
N ARG A 282 -6.51 23.17 20.43
CA ARG A 282 -7.19 22.81 19.17
C ARG A 282 -8.59 23.40 19.08
N ALA A 283 -9.37 23.28 20.15
CA ALA A 283 -10.73 23.81 20.21
C ALA A 283 -10.75 25.34 20.10
N GLU A 284 -9.83 26.03 20.79
CA GLU A 284 -9.68 27.48 20.73
C GLU A 284 -9.30 27.95 19.32
N PHE A 285 -8.27 27.36 18.71
CA PHE A 285 -7.87 27.69 17.35
C PHE A 285 -9.01 27.51 16.35
N ASN A 286 -9.76 26.42 16.45
CA ASN A 286 -10.91 26.16 15.58
C ASN A 286 -12.05 27.16 15.83
N LYS A 287 -12.22 27.63 17.06
CA LYS A 287 -13.17 28.70 17.38
C LYS A 287 -12.75 30.01 16.74
N LEU A 288 -11.51 30.43 16.90
CA LEU A 288 -10.96 31.66 16.30
C LEU A 288 -11.08 31.64 14.78
N LEU A 289 -10.85 30.48 14.11
CA LEU A 289 -11.07 30.34 12.67
C LEU A 289 -12.55 30.56 12.28
N ARG A 290 -13.49 30.00 13.04
CA ARG A 290 -14.93 30.20 12.76
C ARG A 290 -15.37 31.62 12.99
N ASP A 291 -14.80 32.28 14.00
CA ASP A 291 -15.12 33.66 14.35
C ASP A 291 -14.43 34.68 13.40
N GLY A 292 -13.62 34.18 12.46
CA GLY A 292 -12.95 35.02 11.45
C GLY A 292 -11.76 35.83 12.02
N ASP A 293 -11.16 35.41 13.14
CA ASP A 293 -10.00 36.09 13.70
C ASP A 293 -8.87 36.23 12.67
N PRO A 294 -8.38 37.45 12.39
CA PRO A 294 -7.40 37.69 11.33
C PRO A 294 -6.10 36.91 11.48
N ALA A 295 -5.62 36.67 12.71
CA ALA A 295 -4.39 35.95 12.97
C ALA A 295 -4.58 34.42 12.72
N ALA A 296 -5.71 33.86 13.16
CA ALA A 296 -6.07 32.47 12.94
C ALA A 296 -6.29 32.21 11.43
N VAL A 297 -6.99 33.10 10.74
CA VAL A 297 -7.22 33.03 9.28
C VAL A 297 -5.89 33.11 8.51
N ALA A 298 -5.00 34.02 8.89
CA ALA A 298 -3.66 34.12 8.28
C ALA A 298 -2.81 32.86 8.52
N LYS A 299 -2.91 32.26 9.70
CA LYS A 299 -2.21 31.01 10.05
C LYS A 299 -2.79 29.79 9.33
N LYS A 300 -4.08 29.81 8.94
CA LYS A 300 -4.85 28.78 8.21
C LYS A 300 -5.02 27.44 8.94
N TRP A 301 -4.02 26.95 9.71
CA TRP A 301 -4.03 25.67 10.39
C TRP A 301 -2.99 25.64 11.52
N GLN A 302 -3.18 24.80 12.52
CA GLN A 302 -2.18 24.53 13.56
C GLN A 302 -1.04 23.71 13.00
N ARG A 303 0.20 24.17 13.21
CA ARG A 303 1.42 23.57 12.65
C ARG A 303 2.22 22.77 13.67
N ASP A 304 1.68 22.57 14.88
CA ASP A 304 2.44 22.00 16.01
C ASP A 304 3.01 20.63 15.68
N TYR A 305 2.18 19.71 15.16
CA TYR A 305 2.65 18.41 14.70
C TYR A 305 3.67 18.54 13.54
N PHE A 306 3.41 19.42 12.57
CA PHE A 306 4.33 19.64 11.45
C PHE A 306 5.69 20.18 11.90
N GLN A 307 5.72 20.95 13.00
CA GLN A 307 6.92 21.54 13.60
C GLN A 307 7.55 20.63 14.67
N GLY A 308 6.94 19.50 15.00
CA GLY A 308 7.40 18.62 16.06
C GLY A 308 7.21 19.18 17.46
N LYS A 309 6.17 20.00 17.68
CA LYS A 309 5.88 20.63 18.96
C LYS A 309 4.73 19.92 19.67
N ALA A 310 4.93 19.57 20.91
CA ALA A 310 3.91 19.00 21.78
C ALA A 310 4.20 19.32 23.24
N GLY A 311 3.17 19.60 24.06
CA GLY A 311 3.31 19.80 25.51
C GLY A 311 4.30 20.91 25.91
N GLY A 312 4.43 21.96 25.10
CA GLY A 312 5.34 23.08 25.36
C GLY A 312 6.82 22.82 25.02
N GLY A 313 7.16 21.69 24.39
CA GLY A 313 8.52 21.33 23.99
C GLY A 313 8.65 20.79 22.57
N ASP A 314 9.89 20.63 22.11
CA ASP A 314 10.21 20.03 20.82
C ASP A 314 10.32 18.51 20.93
N ALA A 315 9.77 17.78 19.96
CA ALA A 315 9.88 16.33 19.89
C ALA A 315 11.32 15.93 19.47
N PRO A 316 12.02 15.06 20.25
CA PRO A 316 13.45 14.79 20.03
C PRO A 316 13.76 14.05 18.73
N PHE A 317 12.78 13.35 18.16
CA PHE A 317 12.96 12.53 16.94
C PHE A 317 11.96 12.90 15.83
N HIS A 318 11.47 14.14 15.82
CA HIS A 318 10.52 14.57 14.80
C HIS A 318 11.17 14.70 13.42
N VAL A 319 10.50 14.14 12.41
CA VAL A 319 10.90 14.25 11.00
C VAL A 319 9.73 14.81 10.20
N ASN A 320 9.88 16.03 9.67
CA ASN A 320 8.87 16.66 8.82
C ASN A 320 9.24 16.65 7.32
N LYS A 321 10.42 16.20 6.99
CA LYS A 321 10.91 16.06 5.62
C LYS A 321 11.90 14.91 5.55
N ARG A 322 11.63 13.95 4.67
CA ARG A 322 12.52 12.82 4.41
C ARG A 322 13.13 12.99 3.02
N ARG A 323 14.42 12.72 2.93
CA ARG A 323 15.16 12.67 1.66
C ARG A 323 16.00 11.41 1.67
N LEU A 324 15.52 10.38 0.99
CA LEU A 324 16.30 9.18 0.78
C LEU A 324 17.31 9.39 -0.33
N LYS A 325 18.41 8.65 -0.27
CA LYS A 325 19.41 8.67 -1.33
C LYS A 325 18.90 7.89 -2.55
N PRO A 326 19.24 8.30 -3.77
CA PRO A 326 19.06 7.46 -4.95
C PRO A 326 19.92 6.21 -4.83
N ILE A 327 19.64 5.20 -5.65
CA ILE A 327 20.54 4.06 -5.83
C ILE A 327 21.67 4.51 -6.76
N GLU A 328 22.89 4.32 -6.31
CA GLU A 328 24.12 4.63 -7.06
C GLU A 328 24.55 3.44 -7.90
#